data_58a7131368c13f4715d68a4a4713af7f
#
_entry.id   58a7131368c13f4715d68a4a4713af7f
#
_cell.length_a   1.000
_cell.length_b   1.000
_cell.length_c   1.000
_cell.angle_alpha   90.00
_cell.angle_beta   90.00
_cell.angle_gamma   90.00
#
_symmetry.space_group_name_H-M   'P 1'
#
loop_
_entity.id
_entity.type
_entity.pdbx_description
1 polymer ?
#
loop_
_entity_poly.entity_id
_entity_poly.type
_entity_poly.pdbx_seq_one_letter_code
_entity_poly.pdbx_strand_id
1 'polypeptide(L)'
;MLKFLATTLFAMTTMGTAAAQMAETSKSAARPYTINPGDEIEVYVWGEERLQRVVRVLPDGSFAFPLVGRVIAAGKLPGQVETEISQGLKTQYRGEVPQVTVSVKSPSGMTFSILGRVKSPGTFTPGRYINIVEALSLSGGPDEFANLDNVTLIRKNGAGITVSKLRLSAVFKGSRDLTAQSLPQIESGDTVIVP
;
A
#
# COMPACT_ATOMS: atom_id res chain seq x y z
N MET A 1 -18.30 -30.75 82.87
CA MET A 1 -18.34 -31.25 81.50
C MET A 1 -18.07 -30.11 80.55
N LEU A 2 -16.85 -30.00 80.12
CA LEU A 2 -16.33 -28.85 79.38
C LEU A 2 -16.08 -29.26 77.94
N LYS A 3 -16.79 -28.62 77.00
CA LYS A 3 -16.59 -28.82 75.57
C LYS A 3 -15.81 -27.66 75.00
N PHE A 4 -14.58 -27.90 74.66
CA PHE A 4 -13.73 -26.97 73.90
C PHE A 4 -14.19 -26.92 72.45
N LEU A 5 -14.48 -25.71 71.98
CA LEU A 5 -14.76 -25.43 70.59
C LEU A 5 -13.48 -24.81 69.99
N ALA A 6 -12.82 -25.56 69.11
CA ALA A 6 -11.66 -25.08 68.38
C ALA A 6 -12.12 -24.41 67.06
N THR A 7 -11.90 -23.10 66.98
CA THR A 7 -12.16 -22.28 65.79
C THR A 7 -10.93 -22.29 64.91
N THR A 8 -10.92 -23.02 63.80
CA THR A 8 -9.90 -22.97 62.78
C THR A 8 -10.17 -21.83 61.84
N LEU A 9 -9.29 -20.83 61.84
CA LEU A 9 -9.27 -19.70 60.93
C LEU A 9 -8.64 -20.15 59.62
N PHE A 10 -9.43 -20.25 58.53
CA PHE A 10 -8.98 -20.57 57.19
C PHE A 10 -8.61 -19.29 56.47
N ALA A 11 -7.31 -19.03 56.33
CA ALA A 11 -6.77 -17.89 55.57
C ALA A 11 -6.84 -18.21 54.06
N MET A 12 -7.77 -17.58 53.36
CA MET A 12 -7.96 -17.69 51.92
C MET A 12 -6.97 -16.72 51.20
N THR A 13 -5.84 -17.27 50.78
CA THR A 13 -4.85 -16.54 49.94
C THR A 13 -5.44 -16.39 48.53
N THR A 14 -5.85 -15.19 48.15
CA THR A 14 -6.24 -14.82 46.80
C THR A 14 -4.96 -14.68 45.95
N MET A 15 -4.65 -15.68 45.13
CA MET A 15 -3.70 -15.57 44.03
C MET A 15 -4.28 -14.66 42.96
N GLY A 16 -3.80 -13.43 42.91
CA GLY A 16 -4.04 -12.51 41.83
C GLY A 16 -3.37 -13.01 40.55
N THR A 17 -4.16 -13.55 39.62
CA THR A 17 -3.73 -13.80 38.24
C THR A 17 -3.48 -12.45 37.58
N ALA A 18 -2.21 -12.04 37.47
CA ALA A 18 -1.79 -10.99 36.59
C ALA A 18 -2.00 -11.50 35.14
N ALA A 19 -3.14 -11.16 34.56
CA ALA A 19 -3.35 -11.30 33.11
C ALA A 19 -2.34 -10.37 32.44
N ALA A 20 -1.27 -10.95 31.89
CA ALA A 20 -0.38 -10.27 30.98
C ALA A 20 -1.21 -9.85 29.76
N GLN A 21 -1.61 -8.59 29.72
CA GLN A 21 -2.14 -7.97 28.51
C GLN A 21 -0.99 -7.97 27.49
N MET A 22 -0.99 -8.97 26.61
CA MET A 22 -0.24 -8.91 25.37
C MET A 22 -0.79 -7.70 24.59
N ALA A 23 -0.03 -6.61 24.60
CA ALA A 23 -0.22 -5.52 23.68
C ALA A 23 -0.03 -6.12 22.28
N GLU A 24 -1.13 -6.47 21.63
CA GLU A 24 -1.14 -6.71 20.18
C GLU A 24 -0.64 -5.42 19.54
N THR A 25 0.64 -5.40 19.20
CA THR A 25 1.21 -4.40 18.34
C THR A 25 0.45 -4.53 17.03
N SER A 26 -0.54 -3.68 16.81
CA SER A 26 -1.27 -3.53 15.57
C SER A 26 -0.23 -3.18 14.50
N LYS A 27 0.38 -4.23 13.92
CA LYS A 27 1.20 -4.12 12.72
C LYS A 27 0.26 -3.56 11.67
N SER A 28 0.39 -2.27 11.37
CA SER A 28 -0.32 -1.64 10.26
C SER A 28 -0.19 -2.56 9.06
N ALA A 29 -1.27 -3.25 8.72
CA ALA A 29 -1.25 -4.18 7.59
C ALA A 29 -0.87 -3.37 6.35
N ALA A 30 0.31 -3.65 5.81
CA ALA A 30 0.78 -2.97 4.62
C ALA A 30 -0.29 -3.12 3.53
N ARG A 31 -0.74 -2.00 2.97
CA ARG A 31 -1.73 -1.99 1.88
C ARG A 31 -1.19 -2.86 0.74
N PRO A 32 -1.94 -3.88 0.28
CA PRO A 32 -1.47 -4.72 -0.81
C PRO A 32 -1.28 -3.87 -2.08
N TYR A 33 -0.24 -4.20 -2.83
CA TYR A 33 0.08 -3.47 -4.05
C TYR A 33 -0.98 -3.73 -5.12
N THR A 34 -1.53 -2.65 -5.68
CA THR A 34 -2.39 -2.68 -6.86
C THR A 34 -1.58 -2.29 -8.10
N ILE A 35 -1.76 -3.04 -9.15
CA ILE A 35 -1.04 -2.84 -10.42
C ILE A 35 -1.41 -1.48 -11.01
N ASN A 36 -0.42 -0.73 -11.49
CA ASN A 36 -0.58 0.57 -12.13
C ASN A 36 -0.23 0.50 -13.62
N PRO A 37 -0.80 1.40 -14.45
CA PRO A 37 -0.31 1.60 -15.81
C PRO A 37 1.18 1.94 -15.81
N GLY A 38 1.96 1.27 -16.66
CA GLY A 38 3.41 1.42 -16.70
C GLY A 38 4.18 0.37 -15.92
N ASP A 39 3.52 -0.39 -15.02
CA ASP A 39 4.16 -1.50 -14.32
C ASP A 39 4.58 -2.61 -15.28
N GLU A 40 5.66 -3.27 -14.92
CA GLU A 40 6.12 -4.46 -15.59
C GLU A 40 5.75 -5.68 -14.74
N ILE A 41 4.93 -6.57 -15.32
CA ILE A 41 4.45 -7.78 -14.66
C ILE A 41 4.96 -9.02 -15.40
N GLU A 42 5.26 -10.05 -14.66
CA GLU A 42 5.60 -11.36 -15.18
C GLU A 42 4.42 -12.31 -14.96
N VAL A 43 3.97 -12.93 -16.04
CA VAL A 43 2.94 -13.96 -16.00
C VAL A 43 3.62 -15.30 -16.27
N TYR A 44 3.45 -16.21 -15.34
CA TYR A 44 3.93 -17.57 -15.40
C TYR A 44 2.75 -18.55 -15.43
N VAL A 45 2.74 -19.47 -16.38
CA VAL A 45 1.74 -20.54 -16.50
C VAL A 45 2.45 -21.87 -16.36
N TRP A 46 2.10 -22.63 -15.32
CA TRP A 46 2.78 -23.89 -14.99
C TRP A 46 2.70 -24.88 -16.14
N GLY A 47 3.86 -25.40 -16.55
CA GLY A 47 3.97 -26.37 -17.66
C GLY A 47 3.87 -25.78 -19.06
N GLU A 48 3.67 -24.46 -19.19
CA GLU A 48 3.47 -23.80 -20.51
C GLU A 48 4.51 -22.69 -20.73
N GLU A 49 5.74 -23.05 -21.05
CA GLU A 49 6.83 -22.08 -21.28
C GLU A 49 6.49 -21.04 -22.36
N ARG A 50 5.68 -21.41 -23.36
CA ARG A 50 5.25 -20.49 -24.43
C ARG A 50 4.34 -19.36 -23.94
N LEU A 51 3.70 -19.54 -22.80
CA LEU A 51 2.82 -18.54 -22.17
C LEU A 51 3.55 -17.71 -21.11
N GLN A 52 4.76 -18.11 -20.71
CA GLN A 52 5.57 -17.32 -19.79
C GLN A 52 6.09 -16.07 -20.49
N ARG A 53 5.78 -14.90 -19.93
CA ARG A 53 6.29 -13.64 -20.46
C ARG A 53 6.22 -12.49 -19.45
N VAL A 54 7.11 -11.55 -19.69
CA VAL A 54 7.07 -10.23 -19.04
C VAL A 54 6.31 -9.29 -19.96
N VAL A 55 5.33 -8.57 -19.39
CA VAL A 55 4.50 -7.62 -20.13
C VAL A 55 4.44 -6.30 -19.38
N ARG A 56 4.37 -5.19 -20.12
CA ARG A 56 4.13 -3.87 -19.52
C ARG A 56 2.65 -3.53 -19.61
N VAL A 57 2.10 -3.04 -18.51
CA VAL A 57 0.73 -2.53 -18.46
C VAL A 57 0.66 -1.23 -19.24
N LEU A 58 -0.23 -1.19 -20.22
CA LEU A 58 -0.42 -0.03 -21.10
C LEU A 58 -1.08 1.15 -20.33
N PRO A 59 -1.02 2.38 -20.88
CA PRO A 59 -1.65 3.55 -20.25
C PRO A 59 -3.17 3.41 -20.05
N ASP A 60 -3.84 2.57 -20.83
CA ASP A 60 -5.27 2.25 -20.67
C ASP A 60 -5.53 1.21 -19.56
N GLY A 61 -4.48 0.80 -18.83
CA GLY A 61 -4.54 -0.17 -17.75
C GLY A 61 -4.61 -1.62 -18.19
N SER A 62 -4.45 -1.91 -19.47
CA SER A 62 -4.56 -3.27 -20.02
C SER A 62 -3.21 -3.81 -20.51
N PHE A 63 -3.17 -5.12 -20.74
CA PHE A 63 -2.13 -5.79 -21.51
C PHE A 63 -2.73 -6.93 -22.34
N ALA A 64 -2.03 -7.36 -23.37
CA ALA A 64 -2.44 -8.51 -24.16
C ALA A 64 -1.75 -9.78 -23.67
N PHE A 65 -2.54 -10.85 -23.45
CA PHE A 65 -2.03 -12.15 -23.06
C PHE A 65 -2.45 -13.20 -24.09
N PRO A 66 -1.55 -14.12 -24.51
CA PRO A 66 -1.86 -15.14 -25.50
C PRO A 66 -3.06 -15.98 -25.06
N LEU A 67 -3.89 -16.39 -26.01
CA LEU A 67 -5.09 -17.21 -25.84
C LEU A 67 -6.22 -16.53 -25.05
N VAL A 68 -5.94 -15.54 -24.21
CA VAL A 68 -6.93 -14.81 -23.40
C VAL A 68 -7.33 -13.49 -24.06
N GLY A 69 -6.37 -12.85 -24.77
CA GLY A 69 -6.58 -11.54 -25.38
C GLY A 69 -6.27 -10.40 -24.42
N ARG A 70 -7.14 -9.39 -24.40
CA ARG A 70 -6.99 -8.19 -23.57
C ARG A 70 -7.38 -8.46 -22.12
N VAL A 71 -6.47 -8.18 -21.18
CA VAL A 71 -6.67 -8.30 -19.73
C VAL A 71 -6.53 -6.91 -19.11
N ILE A 72 -7.47 -6.52 -18.26
CA ILE A 72 -7.40 -5.25 -17.52
C ILE A 72 -6.68 -5.51 -16.19
N ALA A 73 -5.51 -4.91 -15.99
CA ALA A 73 -4.71 -5.09 -14.78
C ALA A 73 -4.73 -3.89 -13.84
N ALA A 74 -4.87 -2.67 -14.35
CA ALA A 74 -4.82 -1.47 -13.53
C ALA A 74 -5.86 -1.46 -12.41
N GLY A 75 -5.41 -1.12 -11.20
CA GLY A 75 -6.24 -1.09 -9.99
C GLY A 75 -6.53 -2.46 -9.37
N LYS A 76 -6.11 -3.56 -10.01
CA LYS A 76 -6.29 -4.92 -9.50
C LYS A 76 -5.07 -5.41 -8.72
N LEU A 77 -5.31 -6.35 -7.82
CA LEU A 77 -4.25 -7.13 -7.19
C LEU A 77 -3.71 -8.18 -8.17
N PRO A 78 -2.44 -8.59 -8.09
CA PRO A 78 -1.89 -9.67 -8.92
C PRO A 78 -2.76 -10.94 -8.94
N GLY A 79 -3.25 -11.39 -7.77
CA GLY A 79 -4.12 -12.57 -7.69
C GLY A 79 -5.48 -12.44 -8.39
N GLN A 80 -5.99 -11.21 -8.54
CA GLN A 80 -7.21 -10.98 -9.33
C GLN A 80 -6.93 -11.14 -10.83
N VAL A 81 -5.74 -10.70 -11.27
CA VAL A 81 -5.29 -10.87 -12.67
C VAL A 81 -5.01 -12.35 -12.96
N GLU A 82 -4.42 -13.10 -12.02
CA GLU A 82 -4.26 -14.56 -12.11
C GLU A 82 -5.59 -15.26 -12.37
N THR A 83 -6.62 -14.88 -11.58
CA THR A 83 -7.96 -15.46 -11.71
C THR A 83 -8.56 -15.16 -13.10
N GLU A 84 -8.42 -13.93 -13.58
CA GLU A 84 -8.95 -13.52 -14.89
C GLU A 84 -8.26 -14.26 -16.03
N ILE A 85 -6.93 -14.40 -15.98
CA ILE A 85 -6.18 -15.18 -16.97
C ILE A 85 -6.58 -16.64 -16.93
N SER A 86 -6.65 -17.26 -15.73
CA SER A 86 -7.09 -18.64 -15.56
C SER A 86 -8.48 -18.88 -16.15
N GLN A 87 -9.42 -17.94 -15.93
CA GLN A 87 -10.76 -18.03 -16.50
C GLN A 87 -10.74 -17.93 -18.02
N GLY A 88 -9.92 -17.03 -18.59
CA GLY A 88 -9.77 -16.90 -20.04
C GLY A 88 -9.17 -18.16 -20.69
N LEU A 89 -8.25 -18.83 -20.00
CA LEU A 89 -7.62 -20.05 -20.49
C LEU A 89 -8.56 -21.27 -20.47
N LYS A 90 -9.62 -21.29 -19.64
CA LYS A 90 -10.57 -22.42 -19.53
C LYS A 90 -11.17 -22.84 -20.87
N THR A 91 -11.37 -21.91 -21.77
CA THR A 91 -11.94 -22.18 -23.09
C THR A 91 -10.95 -22.88 -24.04
N GLN A 92 -9.66 -22.82 -23.71
CA GLN A 92 -8.59 -23.35 -24.55
C GLN A 92 -8.09 -24.73 -24.10
N TYR A 93 -8.39 -25.12 -22.84
CA TYR A 93 -7.94 -26.39 -22.27
C TYR A 93 -9.10 -27.39 -22.15
N ARG A 94 -8.83 -28.63 -22.57
CA ARG A 94 -9.75 -29.77 -22.38
C ARG A 94 -9.35 -30.50 -21.10
N GLY A 95 -9.71 -29.99 -19.93
CA GLY A 95 -9.36 -30.56 -18.64
C GLY A 95 -9.00 -29.51 -17.62
N GLU A 96 -8.06 -29.83 -16.73
CA GLU A 96 -7.61 -28.90 -15.69
C GLU A 96 -6.78 -27.76 -16.31
N VAL A 97 -7.13 -26.52 -15.91
CA VAL A 97 -6.41 -25.33 -16.34
C VAL A 97 -5.09 -25.23 -15.57
N PRO A 98 -3.95 -24.99 -16.23
CA PRO A 98 -2.67 -24.80 -15.55
C PRO A 98 -2.72 -23.66 -14.54
N GLN A 99 -1.96 -23.79 -13.46
CA GLN A 99 -1.83 -22.73 -12.47
C GLN A 99 -1.16 -21.51 -13.07
N VAL A 100 -1.78 -20.35 -12.89
CA VAL A 100 -1.25 -19.06 -13.33
C VAL A 100 -0.72 -18.32 -12.11
N THR A 101 0.46 -17.72 -12.25
CA THR A 101 1.08 -16.83 -11.26
C THR A 101 1.40 -15.50 -11.91
N VAL A 102 1.04 -14.40 -11.27
CA VAL A 102 1.34 -13.04 -11.71
C VAL A 102 2.19 -12.34 -10.65
N SER A 103 3.37 -11.89 -11.06
CA SER A 103 4.31 -11.16 -10.19
C SER A 103 4.58 -9.77 -10.74
N VAL A 104 4.60 -8.77 -9.87
CA VAL A 104 5.05 -7.42 -10.26
C VAL A 104 6.58 -7.41 -10.24
N LYS A 105 7.19 -7.30 -11.40
CA LYS A 105 8.64 -7.32 -11.56
C LYS A 105 9.26 -5.94 -11.32
N SER A 106 8.60 -4.91 -11.84
CA SER A 106 8.99 -3.51 -11.63
C SER A 106 7.75 -2.64 -11.43
N PRO A 107 7.56 -2.04 -10.25
CA PRO A 107 6.44 -1.14 -9.96
C PRO A 107 6.70 0.27 -10.51
N SER A 108 7.04 0.37 -11.78
CA SER A 108 7.41 1.63 -12.44
C SER A 108 6.22 2.52 -12.76
N GLY A 109 5.00 2.00 -12.67
CA GLY A 109 3.77 2.78 -12.85
C GLY A 109 3.42 3.65 -11.65
N MET A 110 4.01 3.41 -10.48
CA MET A 110 3.80 4.25 -9.31
C MET A 110 4.66 5.50 -9.39
N THR A 111 4.12 6.55 -10.01
CA THR A 111 4.81 7.85 -10.17
C THR A 111 4.02 8.96 -9.52
N PHE A 112 4.71 9.98 -8.99
CA PHE A 112 4.12 11.21 -8.49
C PHE A 112 5.04 12.40 -8.77
N SER A 113 4.49 13.61 -8.73
CA SER A 113 5.25 14.83 -9.01
C SER A 113 5.27 15.76 -7.81
N ILE A 114 6.40 16.43 -7.59
CA ILE A 114 6.55 17.50 -6.60
C ILE A 114 6.98 18.77 -7.30
N LEU A 115 6.26 19.85 -7.04
CA LEU A 115 6.47 21.18 -7.60
C LEU A 115 6.55 22.24 -6.51
N GLY A 116 7.18 23.36 -6.82
CA GLY A 116 7.27 24.54 -5.96
C GLY A 116 8.53 24.59 -5.11
N ARG A 117 8.40 25.03 -3.85
CA ARG A 117 9.50 25.32 -2.93
C ARG A 117 10.10 24.08 -2.28
N VAL A 118 10.76 23.25 -3.08
CA VAL A 118 11.55 22.07 -2.66
C VAL A 118 12.92 22.13 -3.32
N LYS A 119 13.91 21.47 -2.75
CA LYS A 119 15.29 21.49 -3.26
C LYS A 119 15.41 20.87 -4.65
N SER A 120 14.65 19.83 -4.95
CA SER A 120 14.69 19.11 -6.23
C SER A 120 13.28 18.82 -6.72
N PRO A 121 12.58 19.78 -7.34
CA PRO A 121 11.28 19.52 -7.94
C PRO A 121 11.40 18.55 -9.11
N GLY A 122 10.37 17.71 -9.33
CA GLY A 122 10.38 16.73 -10.40
C GLY A 122 9.37 15.61 -10.21
N THR A 123 9.48 14.59 -11.06
CA THR A 123 8.68 13.35 -10.98
C THR A 123 9.52 12.23 -10.39
N PHE A 124 8.93 11.51 -9.46
CA PHE A 124 9.58 10.45 -8.69
C PHE A 124 8.85 9.12 -8.85
N THR A 125 9.61 8.03 -8.83
CA THR A 125 9.10 6.64 -8.90
C THR A 125 9.62 5.86 -7.70
N PRO A 126 8.93 5.88 -6.54
CA PRO A 126 9.44 5.33 -5.29
C PRO A 126 9.48 3.80 -5.25
N GLY A 127 8.74 3.09 -6.12
CA GLY A 127 8.65 1.64 -6.14
C GLY A 127 7.93 1.00 -4.93
N ARG A 128 7.44 1.81 -4.01
CA ARG A 128 6.66 1.41 -2.82
C ARG A 128 5.68 2.50 -2.41
N TYR A 129 4.69 2.15 -1.63
CA TYR A 129 3.85 3.18 -1.01
C TYR A 129 4.64 4.03 -0.03
N ILE A 130 4.47 5.35 -0.13
CA ILE A 130 5.10 6.34 0.71
C ILE A 130 4.07 7.34 1.20
N ASN A 131 4.35 8.01 2.31
CA ASN A 131 3.56 9.13 2.79
C ASN A 131 4.09 10.47 2.25
N ILE A 132 3.34 11.54 2.50
CA ILE A 132 3.68 12.88 2.02
C ILE A 132 5.06 13.38 2.52
N VAL A 133 5.46 13.00 3.74
CA VAL A 133 6.75 13.43 4.32
C VAL A 133 7.91 12.69 3.66
N GLU A 134 7.74 11.38 3.42
CA GLU A 134 8.71 10.60 2.64
C GLU A 134 8.83 11.11 1.21
N ALA A 135 7.70 11.52 0.60
CA ALA A 135 7.70 12.14 -0.73
C ALA A 135 8.53 13.44 -0.76
N LEU A 136 8.32 14.33 0.21
CA LEU A 136 9.11 15.55 0.34
C LEU A 136 10.60 15.26 0.60
N SER A 137 10.90 14.19 1.34
CA SER A 137 12.29 13.76 1.57
C SER A 137 12.99 13.34 0.28
N LEU A 138 12.28 12.68 -0.66
CA LEU A 138 12.80 12.30 -1.97
C LEU A 138 13.19 13.52 -2.82
N SER A 139 12.48 14.64 -2.67
CA SER A 139 12.84 15.91 -3.34
C SER A 139 13.93 16.72 -2.62
N GLY A 140 14.63 16.11 -1.66
CA GLY A 140 15.65 16.77 -0.84
C GLY A 140 15.09 17.66 0.27
N GLY A 141 13.80 17.60 0.52
CA GLY A 141 13.08 18.40 1.50
C GLY A 141 12.62 19.77 1.00
N PRO A 142 11.82 20.48 1.82
CA PRO A 142 11.39 21.83 1.53
C PRO A 142 12.59 22.79 1.52
N ASP A 143 12.49 23.86 0.75
CA ASP A 143 13.46 24.96 0.81
C ASP A 143 13.20 25.90 2.01
N GLU A 144 14.04 26.90 2.20
CA GLU A 144 13.95 27.85 3.32
C GLU A 144 12.73 28.77 3.24
N PHE A 145 12.13 28.92 2.07
CA PHE A 145 10.96 29.77 1.81
C PHE A 145 9.65 28.97 1.69
N ALA A 146 9.70 27.66 1.91
CA ALA A 146 8.56 26.78 1.75
C ALA A 146 7.46 27.05 2.79
N ASN A 147 6.22 27.25 2.34
CA ASN A 147 5.08 27.38 3.21
C ASN A 147 4.45 26.00 3.49
N LEU A 148 4.91 25.32 4.53
CA LEU A 148 4.46 23.99 4.91
C LEU A 148 3.03 23.94 5.52
N ASP A 149 2.40 25.09 5.77
CA ASP A 149 1.01 25.15 6.23
C ASP A 149 -0.01 25.17 5.09
N ASN A 150 0.47 25.30 3.84
CA ASN A 150 -0.39 25.37 2.68
C ASN A 150 0.03 24.39 1.56
N VAL A 151 0.64 23.26 1.91
CA VAL A 151 1.00 22.23 0.93
C VAL A 151 -0.28 21.68 0.29
N THR A 152 -0.30 21.60 -1.03
CA THR A 152 -1.47 21.14 -1.78
C THR A 152 -1.18 19.79 -2.41
N LEU A 153 -2.02 18.79 -2.11
CA LEU A 153 -2.04 17.49 -2.77
C LEU A 153 -3.16 17.47 -3.79
N ILE A 154 -2.81 17.27 -5.04
CA ILE A 154 -3.74 17.11 -6.17
C ILE A 154 -3.74 15.64 -6.56
N ARG A 155 -4.90 15.01 -6.47
CA ARG A 155 -5.12 13.60 -6.85
C ARG A 155 -6.14 13.51 -7.96
N LYS A 156 -5.78 12.78 -9.01
CA LYS A 156 -6.69 12.49 -10.12
C LYS A 156 -7.38 11.15 -9.86
N ASN A 157 -8.67 11.19 -9.61
CA ASN A 157 -9.51 9.99 -9.46
C ASN A 157 -10.37 9.85 -10.72
N GLY A 158 -10.30 8.73 -11.42
CA GLY A 158 -11.01 8.39 -12.66
C GLY A 158 -12.02 9.40 -13.24
N ALA A 159 -12.93 9.94 -12.45
CA ALA A 159 -13.97 10.88 -12.83
C ALA A 159 -13.69 12.36 -12.47
N GLY A 160 -12.58 12.67 -11.76
CA GLY A 160 -12.34 14.05 -11.31
C GLY A 160 -10.99 14.29 -10.68
N ILE A 161 -10.79 15.52 -10.19
CA ILE A 161 -9.59 15.94 -9.48
C ILE A 161 -9.99 16.28 -8.05
N THR A 162 -9.32 15.70 -7.07
CA THR A 162 -9.43 16.05 -5.66
C THR A 162 -8.24 16.91 -5.25
N VAL A 163 -8.51 18.06 -4.65
CA VAL A 163 -7.49 18.97 -4.14
C VAL A 163 -7.58 19.01 -2.62
N SER A 164 -6.52 18.61 -1.95
CA SER A 164 -6.43 18.59 -0.48
C SER A 164 -5.33 19.53 -0.01
N LYS A 165 -5.65 20.42 0.94
CA LYS A 165 -4.65 21.27 1.60
C LYS A 165 -4.15 20.59 2.86
N LEU A 166 -2.84 20.55 3.04
CA LEU A 166 -2.15 19.87 4.12
C LEU A 166 -1.32 20.87 4.92
N ARG A 167 -1.35 20.73 6.26
CA ARG A 167 -0.50 21.49 7.17
C ARG A 167 0.61 20.58 7.69
N LEU A 168 1.80 20.73 7.17
CA LEU A 168 2.94 19.87 7.50
C LEU A 168 3.94 20.52 8.46
N SER A 169 3.80 21.81 8.79
CA SER A 169 4.72 22.54 9.69
C SER A 169 4.86 21.87 11.04
N ALA A 170 3.77 21.34 11.61
CA ALA A 170 3.78 20.63 12.88
C ALA A 170 4.63 19.34 12.82
N VAL A 171 4.59 18.62 11.70
CA VAL A 171 5.39 17.40 11.46
C VAL A 171 6.88 17.74 11.50
N PHE A 172 7.28 18.76 10.76
CA PHE A 172 8.68 19.20 10.66
C PHE A 172 9.21 19.83 11.97
N LYS A 173 8.32 20.35 12.82
CA LYS A 173 8.66 20.88 14.17
C LYS A 173 8.69 19.78 15.24
N GLY A 174 8.47 18.51 14.89
CA GLY A 174 8.55 17.39 15.83
C GLY A 174 7.37 17.31 16.82
N SER A 175 6.18 17.77 16.44
CA SER A 175 4.97 17.67 17.26
C SER A 175 4.62 16.21 17.53
N ARG A 176 4.40 15.82 18.80
CA ARG A 176 4.10 14.44 19.21
C ARG A 176 2.67 14.00 18.92
N ASP A 177 1.78 14.92 18.56
CA ASP A 177 0.36 14.65 18.35
C ASP A 177 0.00 14.10 16.96
N LEU A 178 1.01 13.85 16.13
CA LEU A 178 0.81 13.33 14.79
C LEU A 178 0.99 11.81 14.78
N THR A 179 -0.12 11.11 14.72
CA THR A 179 -0.08 9.67 14.42
C THR A 179 0.29 9.48 12.95
N ALA A 180 1.11 8.46 12.64
CA ALA A 180 1.49 8.12 11.25
C ALA A 180 0.28 7.89 10.33
N GLN A 181 -0.90 7.62 10.92
CA GLN A 181 -2.18 7.46 10.23
C GLN A 181 -2.80 8.79 9.76
N SER A 182 -2.35 9.93 10.27
CA SER A 182 -2.85 11.26 9.87
C SER A 182 -2.17 11.82 8.63
N LEU A 183 -1.06 11.19 8.17
CA LEU A 183 -0.33 11.63 6.99
C LEU A 183 -0.89 10.93 5.74
N PRO A 184 -1.36 11.67 4.72
CA PRO A 184 -1.86 11.07 3.51
C PRO A 184 -0.76 10.27 2.80
N GLN A 185 -1.13 9.08 2.34
CA GLN A 185 -0.28 8.30 1.46
C GLN A 185 -0.33 8.87 0.05
N ILE A 186 0.79 8.84 -0.62
CA ILE A 186 0.92 9.20 -2.04
C ILE A 186 0.43 8.04 -2.89
N GLU A 187 -0.37 8.36 -3.89
CA GLU A 187 -0.86 7.42 -4.90
C GLU A 187 -0.27 7.76 -6.28
N SER A 188 -0.36 6.79 -7.20
CA SER A 188 0.12 7.00 -8.57
C SER A 188 -0.64 8.15 -9.25
N GLY A 189 0.10 9.07 -9.87
CA GLY A 189 -0.45 10.25 -10.53
C GLY A 189 -0.68 11.46 -9.62
N ASP A 190 -0.37 11.35 -8.31
CA ASP A 190 -0.46 12.48 -7.38
C ASP A 190 0.51 13.61 -7.76
N THR A 191 0.07 14.85 -7.53
CA THR A 191 0.94 16.02 -7.63
C THR A 191 0.93 16.77 -6.30
N VAL A 192 2.12 16.98 -5.75
CA VAL A 192 2.34 17.76 -4.52
C VAL A 192 2.86 19.13 -4.89
N ILE A 193 2.21 20.19 -4.44
CA ILE A 193 2.65 21.57 -4.63
C ILE A 193 3.01 22.17 -3.28
N VAL A 194 4.25 22.63 -3.17
CA VAL A 194 4.76 23.32 -1.98
C VAL A 194 4.92 24.80 -2.34
N PRO A 195 4.05 25.68 -1.84
CA PRO A 195 4.10 27.11 -2.16
C PRO A 195 5.20 27.85 -1.39
#